data_977d1f1f538914d83e6b2c067217071e
#
_entry.id   977d1f1f538914d83e6b2c067217071e
#
_cell.length_a   1.000
_cell.length_b   1.000
_cell.length_c   1.000
_cell.angle_alpha   90.00
_cell.angle_beta   90.00
_cell.angle_gamma   90.00
#
_symmetry.space_group_name_H-M   'P 1'
#
loop_
_entity.id
_entity.type
_entity.pdbx_description
1 polymer ?
#
loop_
_entity_poly.entity_id
_entity_poly.type
_entity_poly.pdbx_seq_one_letter_code
_entity_poly.pdbx_strand_id
1 'polypeptide(L)'
;MRRLIVAGAALPAALAASVLLPPAAAHARTPTPAADFNGDGYGDLAVSAPGAAIDGHTLAGAVVVAYGSSAGIKSSRTTIVSQNTPRVPGVAEAFDRFGASTAAGDFNKDGYTDLAVGAPGEDIPRGDDWGSVTVLWGSPKGLGAGGALSQPLGIEQTGFGTAVTAGDFDGDGHADIAASTGSGTHLWLYLNRSTGQSGEMGFVLTDFEASAMPATGTGVTALAAGDVDGDGTDDLAAVTNPLSGSGGALYLSPGVPANRRAAGDLPPALSLAIGDVDGDGHDDVVSGQPYGREEVNGAGDGGSVTVLRGSAQGVDGRRAVVITQNTAGVPGVVEEGDRFGWSVELGDVNRDGRADLATGAIDEGVGLTGFTGSVTVLPGSAKGLTGTGSYAFHQDTPGVPGVAESRDSFGEALALADTDRDGRLDLAVGAPGENGWYGALTSLRGDGVRITFTRGVGFSAETIGLATGEDWYPEFGAPISG
;
A
#
# COMPACT_ATOMS: atom_id res chain seq x y z
N MET A 1 45.68 25.69 -81.00
CA MET A 1 45.84 25.81 -79.54
C MET A 1 44.53 26.35 -78.94
N ARG A 2 43.68 25.50 -78.45
CA ARG A 2 42.49 25.89 -77.79
C ARG A 2 42.59 25.55 -76.28
N ARG A 3 42.49 26.55 -75.46
CA ARG A 3 42.55 26.40 -73.98
C ARG A 3 41.14 25.98 -73.48
N LEU A 4 41.04 24.87 -72.80
CA LEU A 4 39.90 24.45 -72.08
C LEU A 4 39.84 25.20 -70.74
N ILE A 5 38.74 25.87 -70.47
CA ILE A 5 38.41 26.46 -69.15
C ILE A 5 37.56 25.45 -68.44
N VAL A 6 38.00 24.93 -67.27
CA VAL A 6 37.26 24.07 -66.38
C VAL A 6 36.60 24.98 -65.37
N ALA A 7 35.25 25.02 -65.37
CA ALA A 7 34.46 25.69 -64.38
C ALA A 7 34.23 24.78 -63.16
N GLY A 8 34.77 25.16 -62.02
CA GLY A 8 34.54 24.48 -60.76
C GLY A 8 33.18 24.86 -60.18
N ALA A 9 32.30 23.86 -60.00
CA ALA A 9 31.06 24.04 -59.29
C ALA A 9 31.29 23.89 -57.78
N ALA A 10 31.03 24.96 -57.01
CA ALA A 10 31.02 24.92 -55.56
C ALA A 10 29.66 24.36 -55.06
N LEU A 11 29.66 23.25 -54.33
CA LEU A 11 28.51 22.76 -53.60
C LEU A 11 28.30 23.62 -52.36
N PRO A 12 27.05 24.01 -52.04
CA PRO A 12 26.76 24.64 -50.74
C PRO A 12 26.78 23.59 -49.64
N ALA A 13 27.54 23.82 -48.58
CA ALA A 13 27.49 23.06 -47.34
C ALA A 13 26.16 23.39 -46.61
N ALA A 14 25.25 22.42 -46.52
CA ALA A 14 24.05 22.52 -45.70
C ALA A 14 24.49 22.41 -44.22
N LEU A 15 24.38 23.49 -43.43
CA LEU A 15 24.45 23.43 -41.99
C LEU A 15 23.17 22.71 -41.50
N ALA A 16 23.33 21.49 -41.01
CA ALA A 16 22.28 20.82 -40.20
C ALA A 16 22.21 21.51 -38.84
N ALA A 17 21.20 22.34 -38.64
CA ALA A 17 20.84 22.84 -37.31
C ALA A 17 20.24 21.68 -36.54
N SER A 18 20.98 21.12 -35.60
CA SER A 18 20.44 20.21 -34.58
C SER A 18 19.46 21.01 -33.69
N VAL A 19 18.18 20.78 -33.87
CA VAL A 19 17.14 21.25 -32.95
C VAL A 19 17.30 20.42 -31.68
N LEU A 20 17.92 21.03 -30.66
CA LEU A 20 17.86 20.53 -29.29
C LEU A 20 16.38 20.65 -28.86
N LEU A 21 15.64 19.54 -28.91
CA LEU A 21 14.37 19.43 -28.23
C LEU A 21 14.64 19.62 -26.73
N PRO A 22 13.89 20.47 -26.03
CA PRO A 22 13.98 20.51 -24.58
C PRO A 22 13.72 19.10 -24.05
N PRO A 23 14.38 18.66 -22.95
CA PRO A 23 14.02 17.43 -22.29
C PRO A 23 12.53 17.44 -22.02
N ALA A 24 11.85 16.33 -22.34
CA ALA A 24 10.44 16.15 -21.97
C ALA A 24 10.35 16.49 -20.49
N ALA A 25 9.44 17.41 -20.14
CA ALA A 25 9.15 17.66 -18.73
C ALA A 25 8.80 16.32 -18.12
N ALA A 26 9.53 15.93 -17.07
CA ALA A 26 9.14 14.79 -16.28
C ALA A 26 7.66 15.02 -15.93
N HIS A 27 6.79 14.13 -16.37
CA HIS A 27 5.39 14.17 -15.98
C HIS A 27 5.42 13.82 -14.50
N ALA A 28 5.25 14.83 -13.64
CA ALA A 28 4.89 14.56 -12.27
C ALA A 28 3.65 13.66 -12.35
N ARG A 29 3.79 12.39 -11.94
CA ARG A 29 2.69 11.46 -11.89
C ARG A 29 1.64 12.12 -11.02
N THR A 30 0.40 12.23 -11.51
CA THR A 30 -0.71 12.61 -10.64
C THR A 30 -0.72 11.59 -9.51
N PRO A 31 -0.74 12.03 -8.24
CA PRO A 31 -0.89 11.11 -7.12
C PRO A 31 -2.04 10.15 -7.46
N THR A 32 -1.89 8.88 -7.11
CA THR A 32 -2.98 7.91 -7.25
C THR A 32 -4.25 8.58 -6.72
N PRO A 33 -5.34 8.67 -7.49
CA PRO A 33 -6.55 9.30 -7.00
C PRO A 33 -6.91 8.64 -5.68
N ALA A 34 -7.22 9.41 -4.65
CA ALA A 34 -7.78 8.86 -3.43
C ALA A 34 -8.96 7.96 -3.80
N ALA A 35 -9.10 6.82 -3.14
CA ALA A 35 -10.20 5.91 -3.42
C ALA A 35 -11.54 6.67 -3.30
N ASP A 36 -12.34 6.66 -4.35
CA ASP A 36 -13.68 7.25 -4.41
C ASP A 36 -14.67 6.15 -4.83
N PHE A 37 -15.06 5.34 -3.85
CA PHE A 37 -15.92 4.16 -4.09
C PHE A 37 -17.34 4.53 -4.48
N ASN A 38 -17.77 5.76 -4.19
CA ASN A 38 -19.13 6.23 -4.47
C ASN A 38 -19.23 7.30 -5.54
N GLY A 39 -18.11 7.82 -6.06
CA GLY A 39 -18.03 8.80 -7.14
C GLY A 39 -18.47 10.21 -6.73
N ASP A 40 -18.44 10.54 -5.42
CA ASP A 40 -18.84 11.88 -4.95
C ASP A 40 -17.70 12.89 -4.92
N GLY A 41 -16.48 12.44 -5.22
CA GLY A 41 -15.28 13.23 -5.38
C GLY A 41 -14.55 13.52 -4.06
N TYR A 42 -14.93 12.87 -2.97
CA TYR A 42 -14.20 12.86 -1.71
C TYR A 42 -13.45 11.53 -1.58
N GLY A 43 -12.24 11.56 -1.04
CA GLY A 43 -11.49 10.33 -0.77
C GLY A 43 -12.21 9.51 0.31
N ASP A 44 -12.43 8.22 -0.01
CA ASP A 44 -13.02 7.23 0.89
C ASP A 44 -11.91 6.36 1.48
N LEU A 45 -12.21 5.64 2.56
CA LEU A 45 -11.30 4.67 3.19
C LEU A 45 -11.95 3.30 3.27
N ALA A 46 -11.24 2.26 2.89
CA ALA A 46 -11.56 0.88 3.20
C ALA A 46 -10.76 0.45 4.43
N VAL A 47 -11.43 0.25 5.55
CA VAL A 47 -10.83 -0.09 6.85
C VAL A 47 -11.18 -1.53 7.17
N SER A 48 -10.19 -2.37 7.24
CA SER A 48 -10.40 -3.80 7.46
C SER A 48 -10.66 -4.15 8.91
N ALA A 49 -11.37 -5.24 9.09
CA ALA A 49 -11.65 -5.90 10.36
C ALA A 49 -11.61 -7.42 10.15
N PRO A 50 -10.41 -8.00 9.86
CA PRO A 50 -10.31 -9.42 9.51
C PRO A 50 -10.64 -10.37 10.66
N GLY A 51 -10.63 -9.87 11.88
CA GLY A 51 -11.05 -10.59 13.07
C GLY A 51 -12.56 -10.56 13.35
N ALA A 52 -13.34 -9.78 12.57
CA ALA A 52 -14.77 -9.61 12.83
C ALA A 52 -15.54 -10.92 12.76
N ALA A 53 -16.49 -11.08 13.68
CA ALA A 53 -17.46 -12.18 13.64
C ALA A 53 -18.65 -11.78 12.75
N ILE A 54 -19.00 -12.61 11.78
CA ILE A 54 -20.13 -12.42 10.87
C ILE A 54 -21.13 -13.55 11.06
N ASP A 55 -22.35 -13.22 11.45
CA ASP A 55 -23.44 -14.17 11.73
C ASP A 55 -23.04 -15.31 12.68
N GLY A 56 -22.13 -15.04 13.63
CA GLY A 56 -21.64 -15.99 14.63
C GLY A 56 -20.41 -16.81 14.18
N HIS A 57 -19.89 -16.58 12.97
CA HIS A 57 -18.64 -17.16 12.48
C HIS A 57 -17.47 -16.29 12.91
N THR A 58 -16.62 -16.79 13.79
CA THR A 58 -15.44 -16.10 14.33
C THR A 58 -14.37 -15.92 13.27
N LEU A 59 -13.67 -14.75 13.26
CA LEU A 59 -12.63 -14.46 12.28
C LEU A 59 -13.09 -14.59 10.81
N ALA A 60 -14.40 -14.45 10.54
CA ALA A 60 -14.91 -14.45 9.18
C ALA A 60 -14.46 -13.21 8.40
N GLY A 61 -14.34 -12.07 9.09
CA GLY A 61 -13.80 -10.85 8.55
C GLY A 61 -14.81 -9.95 7.84
N ALA A 62 -14.47 -8.66 7.81
CA ALA A 62 -15.26 -7.63 7.13
C ALA A 62 -14.36 -6.47 6.68
N VAL A 63 -14.85 -5.67 5.75
CA VAL A 63 -14.32 -4.37 5.39
C VAL A 63 -15.35 -3.30 5.74
N VAL A 64 -14.91 -2.24 6.41
CA VAL A 64 -15.72 -1.06 6.71
C VAL A 64 -15.33 0.04 5.73
N VAL A 65 -16.23 0.43 4.86
CA VAL A 65 -16.04 1.57 3.97
C VAL A 65 -16.46 2.83 4.71
N ALA A 66 -15.54 3.75 4.92
CA ALA A 66 -15.80 5.05 5.54
C ALA A 66 -15.75 6.13 4.46
N TYR A 67 -16.92 6.71 4.15
CA TYR A 67 -17.06 7.66 3.06
C TYR A 67 -16.65 9.08 3.49
N GLY A 68 -15.83 9.70 2.64
CA GLY A 68 -15.41 11.09 2.76
C GLY A 68 -16.57 12.09 2.66
N SER A 69 -16.32 13.31 3.03
CA SER A 69 -17.27 14.42 2.90
C SER A 69 -16.53 15.77 3.10
N SER A 70 -17.16 16.89 2.80
CA SER A 70 -16.61 18.24 3.10
C SER A 70 -16.23 18.46 4.57
N ALA A 71 -16.56 17.53 5.46
CA ALA A 71 -16.13 17.51 6.85
C ALA A 71 -15.26 16.27 7.15
N GLY A 72 -14.76 15.57 6.10
CA GLY A 72 -14.01 14.35 6.08
C GLY A 72 -14.76 13.13 6.54
N ILE A 73 -14.02 12.16 7.04
CA ILE A 73 -14.54 10.87 7.52
C ILE A 73 -15.44 11.07 8.74
N LYS A 74 -16.52 10.26 8.83
CA LYS A 74 -17.45 10.22 9.97
C LYS A 74 -17.96 8.81 10.19
N SER A 75 -18.09 8.40 11.44
CA SER A 75 -18.68 7.09 11.81
C SER A 75 -20.10 6.87 11.29
N SER A 76 -20.88 7.95 11.08
CA SER A 76 -22.25 7.86 10.56
C SER A 76 -22.32 7.68 9.03
N ARG A 77 -21.19 7.70 8.33
CA ARG A 77 -21.09 7.48 6.89
C ARG A 77 -20.22 6.26 6.60
N THR A 78 -20.54 5.16 7.24
CA THR A 78 -19.84 3.88 7.04
C THR A 78 -20.79 2.82 6.51
N THR A 79 -20.22 1.85 5.79
CA THR A 79 -20.92 0.64 5.34
C THR A 79 -20.03 -0.57 5.67
N ILE A 80 -20.60 -1.59 6.30
CA ILE A 80 -19.89 -2.84 6.57
C ILE A 80 -20.18 -3.81 5.41
N VAL A 81 -19.12 -4.36 4.81
CA VAL A 81 -19.16 -5.33 3.72
C VAL A 81 -18.47 -6.62 4.16
N SER A 82 -19.12 -7.75 3.98
CA SER A 82 -18.59 -9.09 4.24
C SER A 82 -19.03 -10.05 3.13
N GLN A 83 -18.59 -11.29 3.18
CA GLN A 83 -19.02 -12.32 2.21
C GLN A 83 -20.54 -12.61 2.31
N ASN A 84 -21.21 -12.32 3.45
CA ASN A 84 -22.67 -12.40 3.56
C ASN A 84 -23.41 -11.16 3.01
N THR A 85 -22.69 -10.14 2.54
CA THR A 85 -23.33 -9.00 1.87
C THR A 85 -23.94 -9.44 0.52
N PRO A 86 -25.20 -9.09 0.20
CA PRO A 86 -25.85 -9.55 -1.02
C PRO A 86 -25.04 -9.24 -2.28
N ARG A 87 -24.79 -10.26 -3.10
CA ARG A 87 -24.01 -10.23 -4.35
C ARG A 87 -22.49 -10.11 -4.16
N VAL A 88 -21.98 -10.23 -2.97
CA VAL A 88 -20.56 -10.49 -2.72
C VAL A 88 -20.36 -12.02 -2.84
N PRO A 89 -19.34 -12.49 -3.57
CA PRO A 89 -19.02 -13.92 -3.67
C PRO A 89 -18.56 -14.49 -2.32
N GLY A 90 -18.77 -15.79 -2.14
CA GLY A 90 -18.42 -16.53 -0.93
C GLY A 90 -19.59 -16.61 0.07
N VAL A 91 -19.31 -17.17 1.21
CA VAL A 91 -20.18 -17.23 2.39
C VAL A 91 -19.25 -17.04 3.58
N ALA A 92 -19.58 -16.17 4.50
CA ALA A 92 -18.73 -15.96 5.68
C ALA A 92 -18.65 -17.24 6.51
N GLU A 93 -17.47 -17.80 6.62
CA GLU A 93 -17.14 -18.99 7.40
C GLU A 93 -16.13 -18.62 8.51
N ALA A 94 -15.94 -19.50 9.46
CA ALA A 94 -14.99 -19.21 10.53
C ALA A 94 -13.55 -19.29 9.99
N PHE A 95 -12.73 -18.27 10.33
CA PHE A 95 -11.32 -18.12 9.93
C PHE A 95 -11.05 -17.69 8.49
N ASP A 96 -12.06 -17.31 7.69
CA ASP A 96 -11.86 -16.78 6.33
C ASP A 96 -10.97 -15.54 6.30
N ARG A 97 -11.08 -14.68 7.33
CA ARG A 97 -10.33 -13.42 7.47
C ARG A 97 -10.54 -12.48 6.27
N PHE A 98 -11.78 -12.37 5.77
CA PHE A 98 -12.12 -11.42 4.70
C PHE A 98 -11.70 -10.01 5.09
N GLY A 99 -10.89 -9.36 4.25
CA GLY A 99 -10.24 -8.09 4.56
C GLY A 99 -8.82 -8.22 5.13
N ALA A 100 -8.21 -9.41 5.15
CA ALA A 100 -6.82 -9.57 5.59
C ALA A 100 -5.83 -8.75 4.75
N SER A 101 -6.17 -8.47 3.51
CA SER A 101 -5.45 -7.56 2.61
C SER A 101 -6.43 -6.85 1.69
N THR A 102 -6.12 -5.60 1.31
CA THR A 102 -6.97 -4.80 0.41
C THR A 102 -6.12 -3.99 -0.56
N ALA A 103 -6.64 -3.74 -1.76
CA ALA A 103 -6.05 -2.84 -2.74
C ALA A 103 -7.15 -2.14 -3.55
N ALA A 104 -7.04 -0.82 -3.68
CA ALA A 104 -8.01 0.02 -4.37
C ALA A 104 -7.58 0.31 -5.82
N GLY A 105 -8.52 0.35 -6.76
CA GLY A 105 -8.27 0.68 -8.16
C GLY A 105 -9.56 0.65 -8.97
N ASP A 106 -9.66 1.39 -10.07
CA ASP A 106 -10.79 1.30 -11.01
C ASP A 106 -10.54 0.10 -11.96
N PHE A 107 -10.95 -1.10 -11.52
CA PHE A 107 -10.68 -2.35 -12.25
C PHE A 107 -11.62 -2.59 -13.44
N ASN A 108 -12.71 -1.86 -13.55
CA ASN A 108 -13.69 -2.03 -14.63
C ASN A 108 -13.84 -0.80 -15.55
N LYS A 109 -13.09 0.27 -15.27
CA LYS A 109 -13.10 1.56 -15.97
C LYS A 109 -14.47 2.23 -16.04
N ASP A 110 -15.25 2.12 -14.97
CA ASP A 110 -16.54 2.80 -14.87
C ASP A 110 -16.47 4.17 -14.18
N GLY A 111 -15.27 4.54 -13.66
CA GLY A 111 -14.99 5.81 -13.01
C GLY A 111 -15.27 5.80 -11.51
N TYR A 112 -15.62 4.66 -10.94
CA TYR A 112 -15.67 4.43 -9.50
C TYR A 112 -14.46 3.60 -9.09
N THR A 113 -13.91 3.89 -7.92
CA THR A 113 -12.88 3.03 -7.37
C THR A 113 -13.50 1.72 -6.90
N ASP A 114 -12.89 0.61 -7.27
CA ASP A 114 -13.22 -0.74 -6.82
C ASP A 114 -12.23 -1.15 -5.72
N LEU A 115 -12.50 -2.28 -5.03
CA LEU A 115 -11.63 -2.79 -3.98
C LEU A 115 -11.39 -4.29 -4.16
N ALA A 116 -10.13 -4.69 -4.33
CA ALA A 116 -9.72 -6.08 -4.20
C ALA A 116 -9.55 -6.42 -2.71
N VAL A 117 -10.12 -7.54 -2.27
CA VAL A 117 -10.15 -7.98 -0.88
C VAL A 117 -9.69 -9.42 -0.79
N GLY A 118 -8.64 -9.68 -0.01
CA GLY A 118 -8.14 -11.01 0.30
C GLY A 118 -8.88 -11.64 1.48
N ALA A 119 -9.15 -12.94 1.36
CA ALA A 119 -9.66 -13.82 2.42
C ALA A 119 -8.81 -15.10 2.41
N PRO A 120 -7.64 -15.10 3.06
CA PRO A 120 -6.67 -16.19 2.92
C PRO A 120 -7.11 -17.50 3.57
N GLY A 121 -8.09 -17.49 4.47
CA GLY A 121 -8.65 -18.67 5.09
C GLY A 121 -9.89 -19.24 4.39
N GLU A 122 -10.35 -18.64 3.30
CA GLU A 122 -11.53 -19.10 2.56
C GLU A 122 -11.44 -20.55 2.11
N ASP A 123 -12.47 -21.30 2.43
CA ASP A 123 -12.65 -22.68 1.96
C ASP A 123 -13.24 -22.70 0.55
N ILE A 124 -12.58 -23.35 -0.37
CA ILE A 124 -13.08 -23.51 -1.73
C ILE A 124 -13.33 -25.00 -2.05
N PRO A 125 -14.09 -25.34 -3.11
CA PRO A 125 -14.36 -26.73 -3.46
C PRO A 125 -13.15 -27.65 -3.65
N ARG A 126 -11.93 -27.08 -3.67
CA ARG A 126 -10.66 -27.80 -3.80
C ARG A 126 -10.00 -28.18 -2.48
N GLY A 127 -10.32 -27.47 -1.39
CA GLY A 127 -9.71 -27.73 -0.09
C GLY A 127 -9.94 -26.58 0.89
N ASP A 128 -9.64 -26.85 2.13
CA ASP A 128 -9.75 -25.96 3.24
C ASP A 128 -8.58 -24.94 3.24
N ASP A 129 -8.80 -23.69 3.66
CA ASP A 129 -7.81 -22.61 3.75
C ASP A 129 -7.07 -22.30 2.43
N TRP A 130 -7.65 -22.55 1.28
CA TRP A 130 -7.02 -22.20 -0.01
C TRP A 130 -7.01 -20.69 -0.25
N GLY A 131 -7.94 -19.99 0.35
CA GLY A 131 -8.09 -18.56 0.27
C GLY A 131 -8.77 -18.07 -1.00
N SER A 132 -9.13 -16.80 -1.00
CA SER A 132 -9.76 -16.13 -2.15
C SER A 132 -9.37 -14.67 -2.25
N VAL A 133 -9.55 -14.09 -3.44
CA VAL A 133 -9.55 -12.64 -3.67
C VAL A 133 -10.87 -12.26 -4.33
N THR A 134 -11.60 -11.37 -3.70
CA THR A 134 -12.87 -10.83 -4.20
C THR A 134 -12.67 -9.37 -4.60
N VAL A 135 -13.09 -9.01 -5.81
CA VAL A 135 -13.18 -7.60 -6.23
C VAL A 135 -14.57 -7.10 -5.92
N LEU A 136 -14.68 -6.08 -5.07
CA LEU A 136 -15.92 -5.36 -4.77
C LEU A 136 -16.04 -4.16 -5.69
N TRP A 137 -17.19 -4.02 -6.37
CA TRP A 137 -17.41 -2.94 -7.33
C TRP A 137 -17.85 -1.66 -6.67
N GLY A 138 -17.21 -0.56 -7.06
CA GLY A 138 -17.66 0.79 -6.79
C GLY A 138 -18.97 1.11 -7.50
N SER A 139 -19.75 2.02 -6.96
CA SER A 139 -21.01 2.48 -7.55
C SER A 139 -21.50 3.74 -6.85
N PRO A 140 -22.51 4.47 -7.39
CA PRO A 140 -23.12 5.61 -6.68
C PRO A 140 -23.66 5.30 -5.28
N LYS A 141 -23.66 4.04 -4.86
CA LYS A 141 -24.03 3.59 -3.50
C LYS A 141 -22.85 3.12 -2.68
N GLY A 142 -21.62 3.26 -3.20
CA GLY A 142 -20.40 2.69 -2.66
C GLY A 142 -20.22 1.22 -3.04
N LEU A 143 -19.36 0.53 -2.31
CA LEU A 143 -19.06 -0.89 -2.49
C LEU A 143 -20.22 -1.78 -2.05
N GLY A 144 -20.50 -2.88 -2.75
CA GLY A 144 -21.59 -3.76 -2.32
C GLY A 144 -21.94 -4.93 -3.23
N ALA A 145 -21.33 -5.06 -4.39
CA ALA A 145 -21.41 -6.25 -5.24
C ALA A 145 -19.99 -6.65 -5.58
N GLY A 146 -19.74 -7.91 -5.95
CA GLY A 146 -18.38 -8.32 -6.23
C GLY A 146 -18.28 -9.44 -7.25
N GLY A 147 -17.04 -9.74 -7.64
CA GLY A 147 -16.63 -10.89 -8.44
C GLY A 147 -15.41 -11.55 -7.83
N ALA A 148 -15.37 -12.89 -7.77
CA ALA A 148 -14.20 -13.60 -7.29
C ALA A 148 -13.17 -13.73 -8.41
N LEU A 149 -11.89 -13.51 -8.09
CA LEU A 149 -10.81 -13.86 -8.99
C LEU A 149 -10.65 -15.38 -9.07
N SER A 150 -10.47 -15.87 -10.29
CA SER A 150 -10.23 -17.32 -10.48
C SER A 150 -8.89 -17.70 -9.87
N GLN A 151 -8.91 -18.66 -8.94
CA GLN A 151 -7.67 -19.21 -8.41
C GLN A 151 -6.87 -19.95 -9.49
N PRO A 152 -5.55 -19.83 -9.46
CA PRO A 152 -4.67 -20.53 -10.36
C PRO A 152 -4.80 -22.05 -10.26
N LEU A 153 -4.76 -22.74 -11.40
CA LEU A 153 -4.85 -24.20 -11.49
C LEU A 153 -3.46 -24.84 -11.35
N GLY A 154 -3.38 -25.93 -10.61
CA GLY A 154 -2.21 -26.81 -10.61
C GLY A 154 -1.14 -26.51 -9.57
N ILE A 155 -1.37 -25.58 -8.67
CA ILE A 155 -0.48 -25.26 -7.55
C ILE A 155 -1.24 -25.52 -6.26
N GLU A 156 -0.74 -26.45 -5.46
CA GLU A 156 -1.29 -26.77 -4.13
C GLU A 156 -0.68 -25.78 -3.12
N GLN A 157 -1.24 -24.55 -3.06
CA GLN A 157 -0.83 -23.53 -2.08
C GLN A 157 -2.06 -22.99 -1.38
N THR A 158 -1.93 -22.78 -0.09
CA THR A 158 -2.97 -22.21 0.78
C THR A 158 -2.77 -20.72 0.99
N GLY A 159 -3.82 -20.03 1.43
CA GLY A 159 -3.76 -18.62 1.79
C GLY A 159 -3.70 -17.68 0.60
N PHE A 160 -4.36 -17.98 -0.53
CA PHE A 160 -4.47 -17.02 -1.63
C PHE A 160 -5.20 -15.75 -1.18
N GLY A 161 -4.60 -14.58 -1.46
CA GLY A 161 -5.07 -13.31 -0.95
C GLY A 161 -4.43 -12.90 0.39
N THR A 162 -3.31 -13.52 0.79
CA THR A 162 -2.53 -13.07 1.96
C THR A 162 -2.03 -11.65 1.78
N ALA A 163 -1.54 -11.28 0.61
CA ALA A 163 -1.28 -9.91 0.22
C ALA A 163 -1.85 -9.63 -1.17
N VAL A 164 -2.38 -8.43 -1.36
CA VAL A 164 -2.84 -7.92 -2.65
C VAL A 164 -2.32 -6.50 -2.86
N THR A 165 -2.04 -6.13 -4.10
CA THR A 165 -1.76 -4.74 -4.50
C THR A 165 -2.33 -4.48 -5.89
N ALA A 166 -2.53 -3.21 -6.23
CA ALA A 166 -3.02 -2.76 -7.53
C ALA A 166 -1.99 -1.86 -8.20
N GLY A 167 -1.91 -1.94 -9.52
CA GLY A 167 -1.05 -1.10 -10.36
C GLY A 167 -1.28 -1.36 -11.83
N ASP A 168 -0.81 -0.50 -12.70
CA ASP A 168 -0.82 -0.71 -14.16
C ASP A 168 0.45 -1.47 -14.58
N PHE A 169 0.42 -2.80 -14.39
CA PHE A 169 1.62 -3.64 -14.58
C PHE A 169 1.97 -3.92 -16.04
N ASP A 170 1.08 -3.67 -16.99
CA ASP A 170 1.35 -3.85 -18.42
C ASP A 170 1.31 -2.56 -19.26
N GLY A 171 1.10 -1.41 -18.62
CA GLY A 171 1.19 -0.08 -19.21
C GLY A 171 0.01 0.25 -20.13
N ASP A 172 -1.13 -0.42 -19.98
CA ASP A 172 -2.31 -0.20 -20.82
C ASP A 172 -3.28 0.86 -20.26
N GLY A 173 -2.95 1.43 -19.10
CA GLY A 173 -3.72 2.45 -18.40
C GLY A 173 -4.93 1.90 -17.65
N HIS A 174 -4.98 0.59 -17.38
CA HIS A 174 -5.94 -0.07 -16.53
C HIS A 174 -5.29 -0.53 -15.22
N ALA A 175 -6.03 -0.46 -14.12
CA ALA A 175 -5.54 -1.07 -12.90
C ALA A 175 -5.61 -2.59 -13.01
N ASP A 176 -4.49 -3.24 -12.69
CA ASP A 176 -4.29 -4.67 -12.57
C ASP A 176 -4.22 -5.06 -11.10
N ILE A 177 -4.24 -6.36 -10.81
CA ILE A 177 -4.11 -6.88 -9.44
C ILE A 177 -2.93 -7.85 -9.37
N ALA A 178 -2.06 -7.67 -8.38
CA ALA A 178 -1.10 -8.68 -7.95
C ALA A 178 -1.57 -9.29 -6.64
N ALA A 179 -1.50 -10.62 -6.53
CA ALA A 179 -1.91 -11.36 -5.35
C ALA A 179 -0.90 -12.47 -4.99
N SER A 180 -0.72 -12.70 -3.69
CA SER A 180 0.15 -13.74 -3.16
C SER A 180 -0.62 -14.87 -2.50
N THR A 181 0.10 -15.95 -2.19
CA THR A 181 -0.35 -17.03 -1.31
C THR A 181 0.39 -17.01 0.02
N GLY A 182 -0.25 -17.46 1.09
CA GLY A 182 0.36 -17.54 2.44
C GLY A 182 1.44 -18.61 2.55
N SER A 183 1.45 -19.58 1.64
CA SER A 183 2.47 -20.62 1.53
C SER A 183 3.14 -20.57 0.16
N GLY A 184 4.47 -20.60 0.14
CA GLY A 184 5.23 -20.56 -1.12
C GLY A 184 5.60 -19.17 -1.61
N THR A 185 6.15 -19.10 -2.81
CA THR A 185 6.74 -17.88 -3.41
C THR A 185 6.06 -17.47 -4.70
N HIS A 186 4.84 -17.93 -4.94
CA HIS A 186 4.11 -17.60 -6.15
C HIS A 186 3.37 -16.29 -6.01
N LEU A 187 3.53 -15.47 -7.04
CA LEU A 187 2.79 -14.24 -7.27
C LEU A 187 1.91 -14.43 -8.50
N TRP A 188 0.72 -13.91 -8.42
CA TRP A 188 -0.27 -13.98 -9.49
C TRP A 188 -0.59 -12.59 -9.95
N LEU A 189 -0.43 -12.34 -11.26
CA LEU A 189 -0.84 -11.10 -11.90
C LEU A 189 -2.16 -11.35 -12.64
N TYR A 190 -3.14 -10.53 -12.33
CA TYR A 190 -4.43 -10.47 -13.00
C TYR A 190 -4.44 -9.19 -13.83
N LEU A 191 -3.98 -9.31 -15.09
CA LEU A 191 -3.92 -8.18 -16.02
C LEU A 191 -5.32 -7.90 -16.56
N ASN A 192 -5.79 -6.69 -16.36
CA ASN A 192 -7.10 -6.23 -16.78
C ASN A 192 -7.07 -5.76 -18.23
N ARG A 193 -7.00 -6.70 -19.15
CA ARG A 193 -7.02 -6.40 -20.60
C ARG A 193 -8.44 -6.20 -21.07
N SER A 194 -8.75 -4.98 -21.51
CA SER A 194 -10.07 -4.64 -22.06
C SER A 194 -10.48 -5.63 -23.15
N THR A 195 -11.51 -6.44 -22.89
CA THR A 195 -12.14 -7.31 -23.88
C THR A 195 -13.15 -6.56 -24.76
N GLY A 196 -13.34 -5.25 -24.54
CA GLY A 196 -14.30 -4.41 -25.25
C GLY A 196 -15.76 -4.65 -24.85
N GLN A 197 -16.01 -5.43 -23.80
CA GLN A 197 -17.36 -5.63 -23.23
C GLN A 197 -17.40 -5.02 -21.82
N SER A 198 -18.23 -4.01 -21.65
CA SER A 198 -18.45 -3.39 -20.35
C SER A 198 -19.09 -4.36 -19.38
N GLY A 199 -18.44 -4.62 -18.23
CA GLY A 199 -18.99 -5.38 -17.10
C GLY A 199 -18.48 -6.82 -16.94
N GLU A 200 -17.56 -7.31 -17.77
CA GLU A 200 -16.85 -8.55 -17.53
C GLU A 200 -15.41 -8.25 -17.09
N MET A 201 -14.94 -8.91 -16.03
CA MET A 201 -13.54 -8.86 -15.64
C MET A 201 -12.69 -9.49 -16.74
N GLY A 202 -11.97 -8.65 -17.47
CA GLY A 202 -11.05 -9.05 -18.54
C GLY A 202 -9.71 -9.56 -18.02
N PHE A 203 -9.63 -10.02 -16.77
CA PHE A 203 -8.38 -10.45 -16.18
C PHE A 203 -7.78 -11.66 -16.88
N VAL A 204 -6.59 -11.49 -17.39
CA VAL A 204 -5.75 -12.57 -17.88
C VAL A 204 -4.79 -12.97 -16.78
N LEU A 205 -4.96 -14.16 -16.24
CA LEU A 205 -4.04 -14.71 -15.26
C LEU A 205 -2.69 -15.00 -15.93
N THR A 206 -1.64 -14.39 -15.41
CA THR A 206 -0.26 -14.64 -15.81
C THR A 206 0.46 -15.28 -14.64
N ASP A 207 0.93 -16.50 -14.82
CA ASP A 207 1.81 -17.18 -13.86
C ASP A 207 3.14 -16.44 -13.79
N PHE A 208 3.46 -15.97 -12.61
CA PHE A 208 4.70 -15.30 -12.32
C PHE A 208 5.44 -16.12 -11.27
N GLU A 209 6.25 -17.04 -11.76
CA GLU A 209 7.17 -17.75 -10.86
C GLU A 209 8.20 -16.74 -10.37
N ALA A 210 8.08 -16.32 -9.12
CA ALA A 210 9.01 -15.41 -8.47
C ALA A 210 10.36 -16.10 -8.22
N SER A 211 11.03 -16.48 -9.31
CA SER A 211 12.28 -17.27 -9.29
C SER A 211 13.46 -16.57 -8.60
N ALA A 212 13.31 -15.29 -8.26
CA ALA A 212 14.29 -14.52 -7.49
C ALA A 212 13.99 -14.49 -5.99
N MET A 213 12.77 -14.93 -5.56
CA MET A 213 12.46 -15.00 -4.14
C MET A 213 13.18 -16.19 -3.50
N PRO A 214 13.83 -16.01 -2.34
CA PRO A 214 14.46 -17.12 -1.64
C PRO A 214 13.42 -18.20 -1.28
N ALA A 215 13.64 -19.43 -1.73
CA ALA A 215 12.74 -20.57 -1.49
C ALA A 215 12.81 -21.04 -0.02
N THR A 216 12.27 -20.27 0.92
CA THR A 216 12.34 -20.55 2.36
C THR A 216 11.06 -21.12 2.95
N GLY A 217 10.03 -21.34 2.13
CA GLY A 217 8.77 -21.94 2.58
C GLY A 217 7.82 -21.01 3.33
N THR A 218 8.17 -19.73 3.45
CA THR A 218 7.28 -18.68 3.98
C THR A 218 6.75 -17.85 2.82
N GLY A 219 5.43 -17.63 2.77
CA GLY A 219 4.76 -16.90 1.71
C GLY A 219 5.15 -15.43 1.64
N VAL A 220 4.74 -14.78 0.56
CA VAL A 220 4.86 -13.32 0.39
C VAL A 220 3.86 -12.64 1.32
N THR A 221 4.34 -11.71 2.15
CA THR A 221 3.55 -11.06 3.20
C THR A 221 3.19 -9.61 2.88
N ALA A 222 3.95 -8.94 2.01
CA ALA A 222 3.62 -7.59 1.57
C ALA A 222 3.99 -7.39 0.09
N LEU A 223 3.16 -6.62 -0.59
CA LEU A 223 3.28 -6.21 -1.99
C LEU A 223 3.13 -4.70 -2.08
N ALA A 224 3.86 -4.07 -3.01
CA ALA A 224 3.65 -2.67 -3.37
C ALA A 224 3.90 -2.48 -4.87
N ALA A 225 3.22 -1.50 -5.47
CA ALA A 225 3.32 -1.16 -6.89
C ALA A 225 3.71 0.32 -7.07
N GLY A 226 4.47 0.62 -8.11
CA GLY A 226 4.89 1.96 -8.52
C GLY A 226 5.93 1.91 -9.62
N ASP A 227 6.17 3.03 -10.30
CA ASP A 227 7.06 3.16 -11.47
C ASP A 227 8.50 3.47 -11.03
N VAL A 228 9.23 2.42 -10.62
CA VAL A 228 10.59 2.55 -10.06
C VAL A 228 11.64 2.87 -11.12
N ASP A 229 11.42 2.43 -12.36
CA ASP A 229 12.38 2.68 -13.42
C ASP A 229 12.00 3.84 -14.37
N GLY A 230 10.87 4.48 -14.15
CA GLY A 230 10.42 5.65 -14.89
C GLY A 230 9.96 5.34 -16.31
N ASP A 231 9.57 4.09 -16.61
CA ASP A 231 9.14 3.67 -17.94
C ASP A 231 7.64 3.86 -18.21
N GLY A 232 6.88 4.26 -17.20
CA GLY A 232 5.44 4.51 -17.24
C GLY A 232 4.59 3.29 -16.95
N THR A 233 5.20 2.18 -16.60
CA THR A 233 4.55 0.93 -16.19
C THR A 233 4.82 0.70 -14.71
N ASP A 234 3.82 0.27 -13.95
CA ASP A 234 4.05 -0.03 -12.54
C ASP A 234 4.91 -1.29 -12.37
N ASP A 235 5.89 -1.18 -11.48
CA ASP A 235 6.75 -2.27 -11.05
C ASP A 235 6.16 -2.91 -9.79
N LEU A 236 6.59 -4.13 -9.47
CA LEU A 236 6.09 -4.90 -8.34
C LEU A 236 7.21 -5.20 -7.35
N ALA A 237 7.11 -4.65 -6.14
CA ALA A 237 7.93 -5.06 -5.01
C ALA A 237 7.19 -6.12 -4.18
N ALA A 238 7.92 -7.14 -3.74
CA ALA A 238 7.38 -8.22 -2.92
C ALA A 238 8.39 -8.61 -1.83
N VAL A 239 7.92 -8.80 -0.60
CA VAL A 239 8.73 -9.26 0.53
C VAL A 239 8.09 -10.43 1.24
N THR A 240 8.93 -11.23 1.90
CA THR A 240 8.52 -12.33 2.77
C THR A 240 8.67 -11.94 4.23
N ASN A 241 8.04 -12.70 5.12
CA ASN A 241 8.13 -12.47 6.55
C ASN A 241 9.59 -12.39 7.01
N PRO A 242 10.02 -11.28 7.62
CA PRO A 242 11.41 -11.07 8.02
C PRO A 242 11.92 -12.08 9.06
N LEU A 243 11.05 -12.65 9.87
CA LEU A 243 11.41 -13.72 10.82
C LEU A 243 11.86 -15.00 10.11
N SER A 244 11.57 -15.15 8.82
CA SER A 244 12.09 -16.27 8.02
C SER A 244 13.55 -16.13 7.61
N GLY A 245 14.14 -14.94 7.80
CA GLY A 245 15.50 -14.61 7.37
C GLY A 245 15.65 -14.43 5.87
N SER A 246 14.53 -14.35 5.14
CA SER A 246 14.49 -14.11 3.69
C SER A 246 14.18 -12.66 3.41
N GLY A 247 14.75 -12.12 2.32
CA GLY A 247 14.42 -10.78 1.82
C GLY A 247 13.24 -10.79 0.85
N GLY A 248 13.25 -9.85 -0.05
CA GLY A 248 12.28 -9.70 -1.12
C GLY A 248 12.95 -9.42 -2.46
N ALA A 249 12.16 -9.13 -3.47
CA ALA A 249 12.61 -8.77 -4.80
C ALA A 249 11.75 -7.67 -5.41
N LEU A 250 12.37 -6.86 -6.27
CA LEU A 250 11.72 -5.92 -7.17
C LEU A 250 11.68 -6.53 -8.57
N TYR A 251 10.52 -6.44 -9.22
CA TYR A 251 10.29 -6.89 -10.59
C TYR A 251 9.84 -5.70 -11.43
N LEU A 252 10.62 -5.33 -12.45
CA LEU A 252 10.27 -4.29 -13.41
C LEU A 252 9.33 -4.83 -14.49
N SER A 253 8.35 -4.01 -14.86
CA SER A 253 7.36 -4.29 -15.91
C SER A 253 6.80 -5.72 -15.84
N PRO A 254 6.29 -6.19 -14.69
CA PRO A 254 5.99 -7.62 -14.48
C PRO A 254 4.90 -8.14 -15.42
N GLY A 255 3.99 -7.29 -15.88
CA GLY A 255 2.92 -7.62 -16.82
C GLY A 255 3.37 -7.65 -18.29
N VAL A 256 4.58 -7.17 -18.61
CA VAL A 256 5.16 -7.15 -19.97
C VAL A 256 6.22 -8.24 -20.13
N PRO A 257 5.89 -9.45 -20.61
CA PRO A 257 6.81 -10.60 -20.60
C PRO A 257 8.16 -10.36 -21.29
N ALA A 258 8.21 -9.46 -22.29
CA ALA A 258 9.43 -9.12 -23.02
C ALA A 258 10.37 -8.22 -22.21
N ASN A 259 9.84 -7.46 -21.25
CA ASN A 259 10.57 -6.46 -20.45
C ASN A 259 10.76 -6.92 -19.00
N ARG A 260 9.99 -7.93 -18.57
CA ARG A 260 10.02 -8.44 -17.21
C ARG A 260 11.43 -8.84 -16.78
N ARG A 261 11.89 -8.28 -15.66
CA ARG A 261 13.20 -8.63 -15.07
C ARG A 261 13.20 -8.40 -13.56
N ALA A 262 13.92 -9.22 -12.82
CA ALA A 262 14.27 -8.87 -11.44
C ALA A 262 15.31 -7.75 -11.47
N ALA A 263 15.11 -6.71 -10.66
CA ALA A 263 15.89 -5.48 -10.72
C ALA A 263 16.40 -5.01 -9.34
N GLY A 264 16.47 -5.90 -8.38
CA GLY A 264 17.07 -5.66 -7.08
C GLY A 264 16.57 -6.63 -6.02
N ASP A 265 17.45 -6.95 -5.08
CA ASP A 265 17.08 -7.66 -3.86
C ASP A 265 16.60 -6.64 -2.85
N LEU A 266 15.48 -6.89 -2.20
CA LEU A 266 14.95 -6.10 -1.11
C LEU A 266 15.38 -6.67 0.23
N PRO A 267 15.65 -5.84 1.25
CA PRO A 267 15.91 -6.34 2.59
C PRO A 267 14.67 -7.06 3.16
N PRO A 268 14.84 -7.92 4.16
CA PRO A 268 13.70 -8.46 4.90
C PRO A 268 12.84 -7.33 5.45
N ALA A 269 11.52 -7.39 5.24
CA ALA A 269 10.60 -6.34 5.65
C ALA A 269 9.20 -6.89 5.93
N LEU A 270 8.43 -6.18 6.76
CA LEU A 270 7.04 -6.49 7.04
C LEU A 270 6.09 -5.62 6.20
N SER A 271 6.50 -4.41 5.90
CA SER A 271 5.70 -3.42 5.18
C SER A 271 6.48 -2.82 4.00
N LEU A 272 5.77 -2.41 2.96
CA LEU A 272 6.30 -1.81 1.74
C LEU A 272 5.44 -0.63 1.31
N ALA A 273 6.11 0.39 0.76
CA ALA A 273 5.49 1.46 -0.01
C ALA A 273 6.43 1.87 -1.17
N ILE A 274 5.88 2.36 -2.26
CA ILE A 274 6.62 2.85 -3.42
C ILE A 274 6.16 4.29 -3.74
N GLY A 275 7.11 5.19 -3.97
CA GLY A 275 6.86 6.58 -4.34
C GLY A 275 8.12 7.42 -4.39
N ASP A 276 8.11 8.50 -5.16
CA ASP A 276 9.27 9.39 -5.41
C ASP A 276 9.55 10.29 -4.20
N VAL A 277 10.45 9.87 -3.30
CA VAL A 277 10.79 10.63 -2.08
C VAL A 277 11.88 11.67 -2.31
N ASP A 278 12.56 11.68 -3.49
CA ASP A 278 13.60 12.68 -3.76
C ASP A 278 13.32 13.60 -4.95
N GLY A 279 12.24 13.37 -5.67
CA GLY A 279 11.76 14.22 -6.76
C GLY A 279 12.56 14.05 -8.05
N ASP A 280 13.17 12.88 -8.26
CA ASP A 280 13.98 12.61 -9.46
C ASP A 280 13.19 11.98 -10.61
N GLY A 281 11.93 11.60 -10.38
CA GLY A 281 11.00 11.04 -11.35
C GLY A 281 11.06 9.52 -11.47
N HIS A 282 11.78 8.86 -10.57
CA HIS A 282 11.77 7.42 -10.35
C HIS A 282 11.17 7.15 -8.97
N ASP A 283 10.22 6.27 -8.88
CA ASP A 283 9.67 5.91 -7.57
C ASP A 283 10.71 5.13 -6.75
N ASP A 284 10.82 5.46 -5.47
CA ASP A 284 11.70 4.80 -4.51
C ASP A 284 10.97 3.68 -3.78
N VAL A 285 11.67 2.61 -3.40
CA VAL A 285 11.11 1.55 -2.57
C VAL A 285 11.43 1.82 -1.10
N VAL A 286 10.39 1.94 -0.29
CA VAL A 286 10.49 2.10 1.16
C VAL A 286 9.99 0.84 1.84
N SER A 287 10.83 0.23 2.68
CA SER A 287 10.52 -1.00 3.39
C SER A 287 10.68 -0.85 4.89
N GLY A 288 9.72 -1.36 5.66
CA GLY A 288 9.73 -1.33 7.12
C GLY A 288 10.18 -2.66 7.71
N GLN A 289 11.19 -2.62 8.60
CA GLN A 289 11.69 -3.75 9.37
C GLN A 289 11.51 -3.47 10.85
N PRO A 290 10.38 -3.89 11.45
CA PRO A 290 10.05 -3.54 12.84
C PRO A 290 10.72 -4.41 13.89
N TYR A 291 11.34 -5.53 13.50
CA TYR A 291 11.91 -6.48 14.44
C TYR A 291 13.33 -6.09 14.86
N GLY A 292 13.65 -6.33 16.10
CA GLY A 292 14.96 -6.07 16.68
C GLY A 292 16.00 -7.15 16.38
N ARG A 293 17.22 -6.92 16.85
CA ARG A 293 18.40 -7.81 16.67
C ARG A 293 18.21 -9.21 17.23
N GLU A 294 17.42 -9.34 18.27
CA GLU A 294 17.15 -10.63 18.91
C GLU A 294 16.21 -11.49 18.07
N GLU A 295 15.34 -10.85 17.26
CA GLU A 295 14.34 -11.51 16.42
C GLU A 295 14.89 -11.77 15.01
N VAL A 296 15.63 -10.80 14.44
CA VAL A 296 16.17 -10.86 13.07
C VAL A 296 17.66 -10.52 13.06
N ASN A 297 18.47 -11.43 12.56
CA ASN A 297 19.92 -11.23 12.49
C ASN A 297 20.26 -10.07 11.54
N GLY A 298 20.99 -9.09 12.05
CA GLY A 298 21.39 -7.89 11.30
C GLY A 298 20.42 -6.72 11.37
N ALA A 299 19.25 -6.87 12.01
CA ALA A 299 18.35 -5.75 12.30
C ALA A 299 18.93 -4.81 13.37
N GLY A 300 18.44 -3.58 13.45
CA GLY A 300 18.69 -2.63 14.53
C GLY A 300 17.78 -2.89 15.72
N ASP A 301 18.10 -2.34 16.90
CA ASP A 301 17.17 -2.33 18.03
C ASP A 301 16.01 -1.39 17.72
N GLY A 302 14.78 -1.71 18.14
CA GLY A 302 13.59 -0.85 18.01
C GLY A 302 12.98 -0.73 16.61
N GLY A 303 13.56 -1.42 15.62
CA GLY A 303 13.05 -1.39 14.24
C GLY A 303 13.67 -0.28 13.35
N SER A 304 13.34 -0.33 12.06
CA SER A 304 13.90 0.59 11.05
C SER A 304 13.05 0.68 9.79
N VAL A 305 13.27 1.73 9.04
CA VAL A 305 12.81 1.90 7.66
C VAL A 305 14.03 1.95 6.74
N THR A 306 13.98 1.24 5.62
CA THR A 306 15.04 1.25 4.60
C THR A 306 14.49 1.86 3.32
N VAL A 307 15.20 2.85 2.78
CA VAL A 307 14.91 3.51 1.50
C VAL A 307 15.90 3.01 0.45
N LEU A 308 15.39 2.47 -0.65
CA LEU A 308 16.16 2.08 -1.83
C LEU A 308 15.72 2.97 -2.99
N ARG A 309 16.63 3.79 -3.50
CA ARG A 309 16.30 4.72 -4.57
C ARG A 309 16.08 4.02 -5.89
N GLY A 310 15.01 4.46 -6.55
CA GLY A 310 14.68 4.07 -7.91
C GLY A 310 15.69 4.58 -8.93
N SER A 311 15.69 3.97 -10.08
CA SER A 311 16.45 4.40 -11.27
C SER A 311 16.02 3.57 -12.48
N ALA A 312 16.31 4.00 -13.69
CA ALA A 312 16.08 3.25 -14.93
C ALA A 312 16.63 1.79 -14.93
N GLN A 313 17.38 1.38 -13.91
CA GLN A 313 17.88 0.02 -13.74
C GLN A 313 17.21 -0.74 -12.59
N GLY A 314 16.26 -0.11 -11.90
CA GLY A 314 15.67 -0.57 -10.66
C GLY A 314 16.44 -0.03 -9.44
N VAL A 315 16.50 -0.77 -8.34
CA VAL A 315 17.12 -0.34 -7.09
C VAL A 315 18.53 -0.93 -6.90
N ASP A 316 19.39 -0.19 -6.19
CA ASP A 316 20.71 -0.66 -5.76
C ASP A 316 20.78 -0.75 -4.23
N GLY A 317 20.66 -1.94 -3.69
CA GLY A 317 20.70 -2.20 -2.25
C GLY A 317 21.98 -1.73 -1.55
N ARG A 318 23.08 -1.50 -2.31
CA ARG A 318 24.33 -0.94 -1.73
C ARG A 318 24.21 0.54 -1.38
N ARG A 319 23.20 1.21 -1.89
CA ARG A 319 22.90 2.63 -1.63
C ARG A 319 21.70 2.79 -0.69
N ALA A 320 21.25 1.71 -0.09
CA ALA A 320 20.16 1.74 0.86
C ALA A 320 20.46 2.72 2.01
N VAL A 321 19.45 3.52 2.35
CA VAL A 321 19.50 4.43 3.49
C VAL A 321 18.61 3.85 4.59
N VAL A 322 19.20 3.56 5.75
CA VAL A 322 18.45 3.06 6.90
C VAL A 322 18.15 4.21 7.85
N ILE A 323 16.88 4.34 8.21
CA ILE A 323 16.35 5.35 9.12
C ILE A 323 15.78 4.64 10.36
N THR A 324 16.14 5.17 11.53
CA THR A 324 15.64 4.71 12.85
C THR A 324 15.25 5.92 13.66
N GLN A 325 14.65 5.75 14.81
CA GLN A 325 14.39 6.83 15.78
C GLN A 325 15.68 7.51 16.27
N ASN A 326 16.87 6.87 16.17
CA ASN A 326 18.16 7.51 16.45
C ASN A 326 18.74 8.30 15.25
N THR A 327 18.08 8.31 14.10
CA THR A 327 18.52 9.15 12.96
C THR A 327 18.37 10.62 13.31
N ALA A 328 19.38 11.41 13.02
CA ALA A 328 19.42 12.83 13.39
C ALA A 328 18.18 13.59 12.89
N GLY A 329 17.43 14.18 13.82
CA GLY A 329 16.22 14.96 13.58
C GLY A 329 14.92 14.14 13.62
N VAL A 330 14.98 12.81 13.62
CA VAL A 330 13.81 11.95 13.85
C VAL A 330 13.44 12.03 15.34
N PRO A 331 12.18 12.27 15.69
CA PRO A 331 11.72 12.26 17.09
C PRO A 331 11.79 10.86 17.71
N GLY A 332 11.95 10.82 19.01
CA GLY A 332 12.03 9.57 19.77
C GLY A 332 13.47 9.17 20.09
N VAL A 333 13.62 8.01 20.67
CA VAL A 333 14.87 7.32 20.99
C VAL A 333 14.61 5.85 20.73
N VAL A 334 15.49 5.17 20.04
CA VAL A 334 15.35 3.73 19.82
C VAL A 334 15.35 2.99 21.16
N GLU A 335 14.26 2.31 21.45
CA GLU A 335 14.12 1.36 22.53
C GLU A 335 13.90 -0.04 21.94
N GLU A 336 14.28 -1.06 22.70
CA GLU A 336 14.09 -2.43 22.24
C GLU A 336 12.59 -2.76 22.20
N GLY A 337 12.13 -3.17 21.02
CA GLY A 337 10.74 -3.57 20.82
C GLY A 337 9.79 -2.47 20.39
N ASP A 338 10.23 -1.20 20.14
CA ASP A 338 9.35 -0.10 19.67
C ASP A 338 8.64 -0.41 18.35
N ARG A 339 9.26 -1.27 17.53
CA ARG A 339 8.72 -1.71 16.23
C ARG A 339 8.54 -0.57 15.21
N PHE A 340 9.47 0.38 15.19
CA PHE A 340 9.51 1.44 14.18
C PHE A 340 9.62 0.84 12.77
N GLY A 341 8.77 1.25 11.85
CA GLY A 341 8.66 0.65 10.52
C GLY A 341 7.67 -0.53 10.45
N TRP A 342 6.77 -0.67 11.44
CA TRP A 342 5.69 -1.66 11.37
C TRP A 342 4.79 -1.43 10.16
N SER A 343 4.39 -0.21 9.95
CA SER A 343 3.66 0.28 8.78
C SER A 343 4.44 1.39 8.09
N VAL A 344 4.33 1.48 6.78
CA VAL A 344 4.89 2.56 5.94
C VAL A 344 3.85 2.99 4.92
N GLU A 345 3.68 4.32 4.76
CA GLU A 345 2.76 4.92 3.80
C GLU A 345 3.41 6.17 3.21
N LEU A 346 3.33 6.35 1.90
CA LEU A 346 3.96 7.45 1.18
C LEU A 346 2.94 8.38 0.54
N GLY A 347 3.15 9.69 0.67
CA GLY A 347 2.35 10.70 -0.02
C GLY A 347 2.88 12.11 0.22
N ASP A 348 2.60 13.03 -0.68
CA ASP A 348 3.06 14.43 -0.61
C ASP A 348 2.18 15.23 0.37
N VAL A 349 2.44 15.08 1.67
CA VAL A 349 1.70 15.73 2.77
C VAL A 349 1.95 17.24 2.80
N ASN A 350 3.18 17.66 2.45
CA ASN A 350 3.62 19.04 2.53
C ASN A 350 3.47 19.80 1.20
N ARG A 351 3.07 19.12 0.13
CA ARG A 351 2.85 19.67 -1.21
C ARG A 351 4.10 20.26 -1.86
N ASP A 352 5.26 19.66 -1.62
CA ASP A 352 6.53 20.07 -2.20
C ASP A 352 6.91 19.26 -3.47
N GLY A 353 6.06 18.33 -3.87
CA GLY A 353 6.22 17.49 -5.05
C GLY A 353 7.07 16.24 -4.80
N ARG A 354 7.28 15.87 -3.53
CA ARG A 354 7.97 14.64 -3.11
C ARG A 354 7.10 13.87 -2.13
N ALA A 355 7.21 12.57 -2.17
CA ALA A 355 6.52 11.75 -1.19
C ALA A 355 7.18 11.88 0.20
N ASP A 356 6.36 12.20 1.21
CA ASP A 356 6.70 12.12 2.62
C ASP A 356 6.33 10.72 3.13
N LEU A 357 7.02 10.24 4.16
CA LEU A 357 6.75 8.95 4.80
C LEU A 357 5.97 9.15 6.10
N ALA A 358 4.83 8.48 6.24
CA ALA A 358 4.24 8.18 7.54
C ALA A 358 4.61 6.74 7.93
N THR A 359 5.08 6.54 9.18
CA THR A 359 5.47 5.20 9.68
C THR A 359 5.06 4.98 11.13
N GLY A 360 4.61 3.78 11.43
CA GLY A 360 4.20 3.37 12.78
C GLY A 360 5.34 2.74 13.59
N ALA A 361 5.33 3.01 14.90
CA ALA A 361 6.09 2.30 15.93
C ALA A 361 5.07 1.81 16.96
N ILE A 362 4.51 0.62 16.73
CA ILE A 362 3.28 0.17 17.38
C ILE A 362 3.43 -0.18 18.86
N ASP A 363 4.64 -0.51 19.29
CA ASP A 363 4.94 -0.85 20.68
C ASP A 363 5.64 0.32 21.42
N GLU A 364 5.77 1.50 20.79
CA GLU A 364 6.27 2.72 21.44
C GLU A 364 5.49 3.04 22.71
N GLY A 365 6.19 3.35 23.77
CA GLY A 365 5.60 3.71 25.05
C GLY A 365 5.29 5.20 25.17
N VAL A 366 4.17 5.56 25.80
CA VAL A 366 3.80 6.95 26.12
C VAL A 366 3.82 7.16 27.62
N GLY A 367 4.78 7.91 28.12
CA GLY A 367 4.95 8.17 29.54
C GLY A 367 5.27 6.92 30.33
N LEU A 368 4.32 6.40 31.12
CA LEU A 368 4.47 5.15 31.88
C LEU A 368 3.67 3.99 31.28
N THR A 369 2.95 4.24 30.20
CA THR A 369 2.13 3.23 29.50
C THR A 369 2.95 2.68 28.34
N GLY A 370 3.27 1.39 28.38
CA GLY A 370 3.99 0.71 27.31
C GLY A 370 3.06 0.16 26.22
N PHE A 371 3.60 -0.06 25.02
CA PHE A 371 2.88 -0.66 23.89
C PHE A 371 1.65 0.13 23.45
N THR A 372 1.73 1.45 23.45
CA THR A 372 0.59 2.32 23.05
C THR A 372 0.60 2.62 21.56
N GLY A 373 1.79 2.70 21.00
CA GLY A 373 2.04 3.04 19.63
C GLY A 373 2.17 4.55 19.34
N SER A 374 2.89 4.86 18.28
CA SER A 374 3.09 6.20 17.76
C SER A 374 3.22 6.21 16.24
N VAL A 375 3.01 7.37 15.64
CA VAL A 375 3.24 7.61 14.21
C VAL A 375 4.27 8.71 14.05
N THR A 376 5.25 8.49 13.19
CA THR A 376 6.26 9.47 12.78
C THR A 376 6.07 9.83 11.32
N VAL A 377 6.10 11.14 11.01
CA VAL A 377 6.10 11.64 9.62
C VAL A 377 7.46 12.22 9.31
N LEU A 378 8.07 11.75 8.21
CA LEU A 378 9.38 12.17 7.72
C LEU A 378 9.25 12.82 6.35
N PRO A 379 9.65 14.09 6.17
CA PRO A 379 9.58 14.73 4.87
C PRO A 379 10.53 14.15 3.83
N GLY A 380 10.04 14.08 2.58
CA GLY A 380 10.88 13.89 1.40
C GLY A 380 11.79 15.08 1.16
N SER A 381 12.91 14.87 0.48
CA SER A 381 13.82 15.94 0.09
C SER A 381 14.63 15.51 -1.13
N ALA A 382 15.28 16.44 -1.85
CA ALA A 382 16.18 16.13 -2.96
C ALA A 382 17.34 15.17 -2.60
N LYS A 383 17.39 14.70 -1.36
CA LYS A 383 18.32 13.66 -0.88
C LYS A 383 17.63 12.42 -0.37
N GLY A 384 16.33 12.30 -0.59
CA GLY A 384 15.46 11.28 -0.03
C GLY A 384 14.85 11.71 1.30
N LEU A 385 14.31 10.77 2.06
CA LEU A 385 13.69 11.02 3.35
C LEU A 385 14.68 11.64 4.34
N THR A 386 14.21 12.56 5.17
CA THR A 386 15.04 13.32 6.12
C THR A 386 14.40 13.41 7.50
N GLY A 387 15.23 13.33 8.55
CA GLY A 387 14.78 13.65 9.90
C GLY A 387 14.52 15.16 10.12
N THR A 388 15.02 16.05 9.24
CA THR A 388 14.80 17.49 9.38
C THR A 388 13.36 17.83 9.07
N GLY A 389 12.64 18.38 10.06
CA GLY A 389 11.22 18.71 9.93
C GLY A 389 10.28 17.55 10.25
N SER A 390 10.81 16.37 10.57
CA SER A 390 10.00 15.25 11.03
C SER A 390 9.33 15.53 12.36
N TYR A 391 8.21 14.87 12.60
CA TYR A 391 7.45 14.97 13.84
C TYR A 391 6.76 13.64 14.14
N ALA A 392 6.53 13.39 15.42
CA ALA A 392 5.80 12.22 15.88
C ALA A 392 4.60 12.61 16.72
N PHE A 393 3.63 11.74 16.80
CA PHE A 393 2.43 11.89 17.62
C PHE A 393 1.85 10.53 18.03
N HIS A 394 1.03 10.55 19.05
CA HIS A 394 0.33 9.41 19.64
C HIS A 394 -1.05 9.85 20.17
N GLN A 395 -1.85 8.95 20.68
CA GLN A 395 -3.22 9.28 21.12
C GLN A 395 -3.28 10.33 22.23
N ASP A 396 -2.29 10.41 23.14
CA ASP A 396 -2.22 11.47 24.16
C ASP A 396 -1.70 12.81 23.63
N THR A 397 -1.35 12.92 22.34
CA THR A 397 -0.99 14.20 21.73
C THR A 397 -2.22 15.12 21.70
N PRO A 398 -2.12 16.37 22.21
CA PRO A 398 -3.27 17.26 22.27
C PRO A 398 -3.97 17.46 20.93
N GLY A 399 -5.23 17.06 20.84
CA GLY A 399 -6.05 17.16 19.64
C GLY A 399 -6.14 15.88 18.80
N VAL A 400 -5.32 14.87 19.07
CA VAL A 400 -5.50 13.51 18.52
C VAL A 400 -6.66 12.85 19.28
N PRO A 401 -7.62 12.24 18.59
CA PRO A 401 -8.70 11.47 19.23
C PRO A 401 -8.17 10.21 19.91
N GLY A 402 -8.78 9.83 21.01
CA GLY A 402 -8.43 8.63 21.79
C GLY A 402 -7.68 8.99 23.08
N VAL A 403 -7.22 7.98 23.76
CA VAL A 403 -6.34 8.02 24.95
C VAL A 403 -5.37 6.85 24.81
N ALA A 404 -4.09 7.08 25.01
CA ALA A 404 -3.09 6.04 24.89
C ALA A 404 -3.26 4.97 25.98
N GLU A 405 -3.71 3.80 25.62
CA GLU A 405 -3.85 2.63 26.47
C GLU A 405 -2.81 1.56 26.10
N SER A 406 -2.56 0.63 27.02
CA SER A 406 -1.57 -0.41 26.74
C SER A 406 -2.08 -1.39 25.69
N ARG A 407 -1.29 -1.61 24.65
CA ARG A 407 -1.55 -2.48 23.50
C ARG A 407 -2.58 -1.96 22.51
N ASP A 408 -2.76 -0.64 22.42
CA ASP A 408 -3.60 -0.04 21.39
C ASP A 408 -3.03 -0.24 19.98
N SER A 409 -1.69 -0.38 19.88
CA SER A 409 -0.99 -0.51 18.60
C SER A 409 -1.30 0.65 17.64
N PHE A 410 -1.40 1.88 18.15
CA PHE A 410 -1.66 3.06 17.32
C PHE A 410 -0.56 3.24 16.27
N GLY A 411 -0.96 3.27 14.99
CA GLY A 411 -0.03 3.28 13.86
C GLY A 411 0.20 1.90 13.23
N GLU A 412 -0.58 0.88 13.59
CA GLU A 412 -0.45 -0.44 12.97
C GLU A 412 -0.79 -0.42 11.48
N ALA A 413 -1.77 0.38 11.08
CA ALA A 413 -2.08 0.65 9.68
C ALA A 413 -2.22 2.15 9.44
N LEU A 414 -1.80 2.60 8.26
CA LEU A 414 -1.81 3.98 7.82
C LEU A 414 -2.39 4.07 6.42
N ALA A 415 -3.10 5.16 6.12
CA ALA A 415 -3.49 5.52 4.76
C ALA A 415 -3.53 7.05 4.60
N LEU A 416 -3.10 7.54 3.46
CA LEU A 416 -3.12 8.95 3.08
C LEU A 416 -4.16 9.17 1.98
N ALA A 417 -5.17 10.02 2.23
CA ALA A 417 -6.22 10.32 1.27
C ALA A 417 -6.75 11.76 1.48
N ASP A 418 -7.21 12.42 0.42
CA ASP A 418 -7.92 13.71 0.51
C ASP A 418 -9.40 13.46 0.82
N THR A 419 -9.72 13.26 2.09
CA THR A 419 -11.06 12.83 2.54
C THR A 419 -12.09 13.97 2.56
N ASP A 420 -11.66 15.24 2.43
CA ASP A 420 -12.55 16.40 2.39
C ASP A 420 -12.48 17.24 1.10
N ARG A 421 -11.71 16.75 0.12
CA ARG A 421 -11.56 17.36 -1.20
C ARG A 421 -11.03 18.79 -1.13
N ASP A 422 -10.12 19.05 -0.22
CA ASP A 422 -9.46 20.36 -0.11
C ASP A 422 -8.10 20.40 -0.85
N GLY A 423 -7.70 19.32 -1.48
CA GLY A 423 -6.47 19.13 -2.24
C GLY A 423 -5.25 18.87 -1.33
N ARG A 424 -5.46 18.39 -0.11
CA ARG A 424 -4.42 18.03 0.85
C ARG A 424 -4.66 16.62 1.36
N LEU A 425 -3.58 15.88 1.57
CA LEU A 425 -3.70 14.54 2.12
C LEU A 425 -4.01 14.60 3.62
N ASP A 426 -5.05 13.91 4.03
CA ASP A 426 -5.36 13.58 5.41
C ASP A 426 -4.71 12.24 5.76
N LEU A 427 -4.50 11.96 7.04
CA LEU A 427 -3.93 10.70 7.50
C LEU A 427 -4.96 9.91 8.31
N ALA A 428 -5.22 8.71 7.88
CA ALA A 428 -5.93 7.70 8.65
C ALA A 428 -4.94 6.81 9.41
N VAL A 429 -5.22 6.55 10.68
CA VAL A 429 -4.39 5.75 11.58
C VAL A 429 -5.24 4.68 12.24
N GLY A 430 -4.87 3.43 12.07
CA GLY A 430 -5.47 2.29 12.74
C GLY A 430 -4.84 2.02 14.10
N ALA A 431 -5.66 1.62 15.05
CA ALA A 431 -5.28 1.16 16.39
C ALA A 431 -6.12 -0.10 16.71
N PRO A 432 -5.76 -1.28 16.17
CA PRO A 432 -6.60 -2.48 16.30
C PRO A 432 -6.68 -3.03 17.73
N GLY A 433 -5.75 -2.67 18.61
CA GLY A 433 -5.78 -3.04 20.04
C GLY A 433 -6.64 -2.13 20.92
N GLU A 434 -7.08 -0.99 20.40
CA GLU A 434 -7.91 0.01 21.09
C GLU A 434 -9.14 -0.61 21.76
N ASN A 435 -9.45 -0.15 23.00
CA ASN A 435 -10.59 -0.63 23.78
C ASN A 435 -10.57 -2.16 24.01
N GLY A 436 -9.41 -2.76 24.20
CA GLY A 436 -9.28 -4.20 24.44
C GLY A 436 -9.50 -5.04 23.18
N TRP A 437 -8.89 -4.64 22.05
CA TRP A 437 -8.88 -5.29 20.74
C TRP A 437 -10.18 -5.15 19.93
N TYR A 438 -11.08 -4.24 20.30
CA TYR A 438 -12.20 -3.88 19.41
C TYR A 438 -11.72 -3.10 18.20
N GLY A 439 -10.65 -2.34 18.39
CA GLY A 439 -10.02 -1.54 17.36
C GLY A 439 -10.67 -0.19 17.11
N ALA A 440 -9.88 0.72 16.58
CA ALA A 440 -10.33 2.07 16.24
C ALA A 440 -9.63 2.61 14.99
N LEU A 441 -10.32 3.55 14.34
CA LEU A 441 -9.80 4.41 13.29
C LEU A 441 -9.70 5.83 13.81
N THR A 442 -8.56 6.47 13.61
CA THR A 442 -8.35 7.91 13.79
C THR A 442 -8.06 8.56 12.45
N SER A 443 -8.85 9.56 12.05
CA SER A 443 -8.63 10.35 10.85
C SER A 443 -8.20 11.77 11.25
N LEU A 444 -7.04 12.20 10.77
CA LEU A 444 -6.39 13.50 11.04
C LEU A 444 -6.26 14.29 9.75
N ARG A 445 -6.40 15.63 9.85
CA ARG A 445 -6.41 16.52 8.68
C ARG A 445 -5.03 17.00 8.30
N GLY A 446 -4.76 17.03 6.99
CA GLY A 446 -3.64 17.78 6.46
C GLY A 446 -3.93 19.27 6.28
N ASP A 447 -2.93 20.12 6.46
CA ASP A 447 -3.02 21.56 6.15
C ASP A 447 -2.19 21.97 4.92
N GLY A 448 -1.60 20.97 4.24
CA GLY A 448 -0.72 21.15 3.10
C GLY A 448 0.73 21.53 3.48
N VAL A 449 1.05 21.45 4.78
CA VAL A 449 2.40 21.58 5.33
C VAL A 449 2.70 20.38 6.23
N ARG A 450 1.68 19.88 6.93
CA ARG A 450 1.78 18.75 7.85
C ARG A 450 0.40 18.18 8.20
N ILE A 451 0.38 17.04 8.82
CA ILE A 451 -0.81 16.51 9.48
C ILE A 451 -1.06 17.32 10.76
N THR A 452 -2.29 17.80 10.93
CA THR A 452 -2.73 18.58 12.09
C THR A 452 -3.63 17.77 13.00
N PHE A 453 -3.65 18.12 14.28
CA PHE A 453 -4.46 17.41 15.28
C PHE A 453 -5.78 18.13 15.59
N THR A 454 -6.04 19.22 14.89
CA THR A 454 -7.31 19.95 15.01
C THR A 454 -8.36 19.31 14.10
N ARG A 455 -9.56 19.04 14.64
CA ARG A 455 -10.68 18.39 13.93
C ARG A 455 -10.43 16.91 13.59
N GLY A 456 -9.52 16.23 14.28
CA GLY A 456 -9.40 14.79 14.20
C GLY A 456 -10.72 14.11 14.61
N VAL A 457 -11.02 13.00 13.97
CA VAL A 457 -12.20 12.16 14.27
C VAL A 457 -11.71 10.75 14.57
N GLY A 458 -12.15 10.20 15.70
CA GLY A 458 -11.89 8.81 16.08
C GLY A 458 -13.21 8.06 16.29
N PHE A 459 -13.25 6.78 15.91
CA PHE A 459 -14.36 5.88 16.22
C PHE A 459 -13.92 4.42 16.23
N SER A 460 -14.54 3.64 17.09
CA SER A 460 -14.26 2.22 17.28
C SER A 460 -15.20 1.32 16.48
N ALA A 461 -14.87 0.04 16.38
CA ALA A 461 -15.76 -1.00 15.85
C ALA A 461 -17.14 -0.98 16.52
N GLU A 462 -17.20 -0.79 17.84
CA GLU A 462 -18.44 -0.68 18.59
C GLU A 462 -19.31 0.51 18.13
N THR A 463 -18.67 1.67 17.90
CA THR A 463 -19.35 2.89 17.45
C THR A 463 -20.11 2.70 16.13
N ILE A 464 -19.59 1.87 15.24
CA ILE A 464 -20.17 1.60 13.92
C ILE A 464 -21.04 0.34 13.90
N GLY A 465 -21.16 -0.35 15.04
CA GLY A 465 -22.00 -1.55 15.17
C GLY A 465 -21.40 -2.80 14.52
N LEU A 466 -20.07 -2.85 14.36
CA LEU A 466 -19.39 -4.07 13.96
C LEU A 466 -19.51 -5.11 15.09
N ALA A 467 -20.01 -6.31 14.74
CA ALA A 467 -20.20 -7.37 15.72
C ALA A 467 -18.87 -7.86 16.31
N THR A 468 -18.87 -8.06 17.62
CA THR A 468 -17.74 -8.62 18.36
C THR A 468 -18.12 -9.98 18.90
N GLY A 469 -17.24 -10.99 18.74
CA GLY A 469 -17.40 -12.30 19.36
C GLY A 469 -16.95 -12.29 20.82
N GLU A 470 -17.50 -13.17 21.67
CA GLU A 470 -17.10 -13.24 23.09
C GLU A 470 -15.64 -13.63 23.31
N ASP A 471 -14.98 -14.27 22.34
CA ASP A 471 -13.61 -14.77 22.44
C ASP A 471 -12.65 -14.25 21.36
N TRP A 472 -13.12 -13.43 20.39
CA TRP A 472 -12.34 -12.97 19.25
C TRP A 472 -12.66 -11.51 18.92
N TYR A 473 -11.63 -10.76 18.58
CA TYR A 473 -11.68 -9.32 18.43
C TYR A 473 -11.67 -8.93 16.95
N PRO A 474 -12.39 -7.87 16.54
CA PRO A 474 -12.52 -7.48 15.12
C PRO A 474 -11.20 -7.10 14.46
N GLU A 475 -10.19 -6.69 15.22
CA GLU A 475 -8.94 -6.11 14.69
C GLU A 475 -9.25 -4.92 13.75
N PHE A 476 -10.28 -4.10 14.10
CA PHE A 476 -10.71 -2.99 13.26
C PHE A 476 -9.61 -1.92 13.18
N GLY A 477 -9.20 -1.58 11.95
CA GLY A 477 -8.11 -0.64 11.71
C GLY A 477 -6.83 -1.31 11.20
N ALA A 478 -6.88 -2.59 10.78
CA ALA A 478 -5.72 -3.27 10.19
C ALA A 478 -6.15 -4.30 9.11
N PRO A 479 -5.80 -4.09 7.81
CA PRO A 479 -5.19 -2.89 7.18
C PRO A 479 -6.18 -1.76 6.84
N ILE A 480 -5.67 -0.68 6.23
CA ILE A 480 -6.44 0.43 5.67
C ILE A 480 -5.99 0.68 4.23
N SER A 481 -6.93 0.95 3.32
CA SER A 481 -6.67 1.41 1.95
C SER A 481 -7.50 2.67 1.65
N GLY A 482 -6.90 3.66 0.98
CA GLY A 482 -7.53 4.93 0.65
C GLY A 482 -7.14 5.47 -0.71
#